data_5e9a934ca54eb7e232c106b4caf94604
#
_entry.id   5e9a934ca54eb7e232c106b4caf94604
#
_cell.length_a   1.000
_cell.length_b   1.000
_cell.length_c   1.000
_cell.angle_alpha   90.00
_cell.angle_beta   90.00
_cell.angle_gamma   90.00
#
_symmetry.space_group_name_H-M   'P 1'
#
loop_
_entity.id
_entity.type
_entity.pdbx_description
1 polymer ?
#
loop_
_entity_poly.entity_id
_entity_poly.type
_entity_poly.pdbx_seq_one_letter_code
_entity_poly.pdbx_strand_id
1 'polypeptide(L)'
;FTTIEPNRGVTHARTRCPCLDREKRCGNCEDGVRYVPVELLDVAGLVPGAHEGRGLGNQFLDALTDADAILSVVDAAGETNAEGEPVEVGTYDPVEEADFVEAELEQWLAGIIADNWETVVRKSRSPDFDIDEALTEMLTGFGATVYDVAASLRAVEYPEDPQQWTDDDRAELARDVRERTKPIVLVANKADIAPDGNVDRLREGT
;
A
#
# COMPACT_ATOMS: atom_id res chain seq x y z
N PHE A 1 6.62 0.52 -20.12
CA PHE A 1 5.87 -0.47 -19.30
C PHE A 1 5.57 -1.68 -20.16
N THR A 2 6.05 -2.85 -19.76
CA THR A 2 5.98 -4.08 -20.57
C THR A 2 5.00 -5.12 -20.02
N THR A 3 4.55 -4.99 -18.78
CA THR A 3 3.63 -5.95 -18.14
C THR A 3 2.20 -5.54 -18.44
N ILE A 4 1.49 -6.31 -19.27
CA ILE A 4 0.07 -6.10 -19.63
C ILE A 4 -0.83 -7.03 -18.81
N GLU A 5 -0.36 -8.25 -18.52
CA GLU A 5 -1.06 -9.22 -17.68
C GLU A 5 -0.23 -9.51 -16.42
N PRO A 6 -0.84 -9.59 -15.22
CA PRO A 6 -0.11 -9.89 -14.00
C PRO A 6 0.62 -11.24 -14.08
N ASN A 7 1.91 -11.24 -13.73
CA ASN A 7 2.70 -12.46 -13.64
C ASN A 7 2.82 -12.89 -12.17
N ARG A 8 2.57 -14.17 -11.91
CA ARG A 8 2.71 -14.74 -10.56
C ARG A 8 3.99 -15.53 -10.44
N GLY A 9 4.73 -15.32 -9.36
CA GLY A 9 5.93 -16.06 -9.00
C GLY A 9 5.94 -16.40 -7.53
N VAL A 10 6.76 -17.37 -7.12
CA VAL A 10 6.94 -17.73 -5.72
C VAL A 10 8.41 -17.58 -5.36
N THR A 11 8.66 -16.88 -4.26
CA THR A 11 9.97 -16.77 -3.63
C THR A 11 9.87 -17.16 -2.16
N HIS A 12 10.95 -16.98 -1.39
CA HIS A 12 10.98 -17.33 0.04
C HIS A 12 11.58 -16.19 0.84
N ALA A 13 10.83 -15.74 1.85
CA ALA A 13 11.36 -14.88 2.89
C ALA A 13 12.13 -15.72 3.91
N ARG A 14 13.32 -15.25 4.30
CA ARG A 14 14.16 -15.90 5.32
C ARG A 14 13.84 -15.29 6.67
N THR A 15 13.46 -16.13 7.64
CA THR A 15 13.19 -15.68 9.01
C THR A 15 13.83 -16.62 10.03
N ARG A 16 14.10 -16.10 11.24
CA ARG A 16 14.53 -16.91 12.37
C ARG A 16 13.42 -17.89 12.75
N CYS A 17 13.76 -19.18 12.84
CA CYS A 17 12.75 -20.16 13.17
C CYS A 17 12.33 -20.07 14.65
N PRO A 18 11.02 -19.97 14.97
CA PRO A 18 10.54 -19.95 16.34
C PRO A 18 10.87 -21.21 17.16
N CYS A 19 11.25 -22.33 16.52
CA CYS A 19 11.66 -23.53 17.23
C CYS A 19 12.99 -23.40 17.99
N LEU A 20 13.79 -22.35 17.66
CA LEU A 20 15.02 -22.07 18.42
C LEU A 20 14.73 -21.63 19.87
N ASP A 21 13.51 -21.12 20.12
CA ASP A 21 13.06 -20.71 21.45
C ASP A 21 12.30 -21.86 22.20
N ARG A 22 12.28 -23.06 21.62
CA ARG A 22 11.58 -24.24 22.14
C ARG A 22 12.54 -25.41 22.29
N GLU A 23 12.23 -26.32 23.19
CA GLU A 23 13.03 -27.55 23.44
C GLU A 23 13.04 -28.49 22.24
N LYS A 24 12.03 -28.45 21.38
CA LYS A 24 11.89 -29.36 20.23
C LYS A 24 12.13 -28.62 18.91
N ARG A 25 13.02 -29.16 18.08
CA ARG A 25 13.22 -28.70 16.71
C ARG A 25 12.02 -29.07 15.85
N CYS A 26 11.62 -28.16 14.96
CA CYS A 26 10.40 -28.31 14.15
C CYS A 26 10.57 -29.15 12.87
N GLY A 27 11.81 -29.44 12.44
CA GLY A 27 12.10 -30.13 11.17
C GLY A 27 11.85 -29.29 9.88
N ASN A 28 11.34 -28.07 10.01
CA ASN A 28 10.99 -27.18 8.86
C ASN A 28 11.93 -25.99 8.74
N CYS A 29 13.13 -26.08 9.28
CA CYS A 29 14.15 -25.05 9.16
C CYS A 29 15.53 -25.67 8.94
N GLU A 30 16.42 -24.96 8.30
CA GLU A 30 17.82 -25.28 8.08
C GLU A 30 18.65 -24.33 8.95
N ASP A 31 19.45 -24.88 9.87
CA ASP A 31 20.31 -24.13 10.79
C ASP A 31 19.60 -22.98 11.53
N GLY A 32 18.31 -23.18 11.88
CA GLY A 32 17.51 -22.18 12.57
C GLY A 32 16.89 -21.12 11.65
N VAL A 33 17.11 -21.20 10.36
CA VAL A 33 16.46 -20.35 9.35
C VAL A 33 15.26 -21.06 8.76
N ARG A 34 14.11 -20.41 8.78
CA ARG A 34 12.90 -20.86 8.09
C ARG A 34 12.73 -20.08 6.79
N TYR A 35 12.45 -20.81 5.73
CA TYR A 35 12.07 -20.25 4.43
C TYR A 35 10.55 -20.25 4.34
N VAL A 36 9.96 -19.05 4.38
CA VAL A 36 8.50 -18.87 4.28
C VAL A 36 8.18 -18.55 2.81
N PRO A 37 7.35 -19.36 2.15
CA PRO A 37 6.99 -19.05 0.76
C PRO A 37 6.21 -17.73 0.72
N VAL A 38 6.54 -16.88 -0.26
CA VAL A 38 5.89 -15.61 -0.55
C VAL A 38 5.53 -15.62 -2.02
N GLU A 39 4.26 -15.40 -2.31
CA GLU A 39 3.80 -15.19 -3.68
C GLU A 39 4.09 -13.73 -4.08
N LEU A 40 4.73 -13.55 -5.23
CA LEU A 40 4.95 -12.25 -5.84
C LEU A 40 4.01 -12.11 -7.04
N LEU A 41 3.33 -10.97 -7.09
CA LEU A 41 2.49 -10.57 -8.22
C LEU A 41 3.16 -9.38 -8.89
N ASP A 42 3.70 -9.60 -10.10
CA ASP A 42 4.23 -8.54 -10.95
C ASP A 42 3.07 -7.90 -11.72
N VAL A 43 2.84 -6.63 -11.48
CA VAL A 43 1.73 -5.87 -12.06
C VAL A 43 2.26 -4.71 -12.91
N ALA A 44 1.43 -4.23 -13.83
CA ALA A 44 1.75 -3.04 -14.61
C ALA A 44 2.03 -1.85 -13.67
N GLY A 45 3.07 -1.07 -13.96
CA GLY A 45 3.40 0.11 -13.17
C GLY A 45 2.27 1.14 -13.15
N LEU A 46 2.16 1.86 -12.02
CA LEU A 46 1.25 2.99 -11.89
C LEU A 46 1.67 4.13 -12.83
N VAL A 47 0.67 4.82 -13.35
CA VAL A 47 0.85 6.08 -14.09
C VAL A 47 0.06 7.18 -13.38
N PRO A 48 0.46 8.46 -13.50
CA PRO A 48 -0.25 9.57 -12.89
C PRO A 48 -1.75 9.59 -13.26
N GLY A 49 -2.62 9.67 -12.26
CA GLY A 49 -4.08 9.61 -12.43
C GLY A 49 -4.64 8.18 -12.55
N ALA A 50 -3.89 7.17 -12.10
CA ALA A 50 -4.37 5.78 -12.06
C ALA A 50 -5.62 5.64 -11.18
N HIS A 51 -5.71 6.41 -10.08
CA HIS A 51 -6.88 6.50 -9.20
C HIS A 51 -8.14 7.04 -9.91
N GLU A 52 -7.98 7.82 -10.99
CA GLU A 52 -9.08 8.29 -11.87
C GLU A 52 -9.40 7.30 -13.00
N GLY A 53 -8.79 6.11 -13.00
CA GLY A 53 -8.98 5.08 -14.05
C GLY A 53 -8.12 5.29 -15.30
N ARG A 54 -7.07 6.11 -15.25
CA ARG A 54 -6.16 6.30 -16.37
C ARG A 54 -5.23 5.08 -16.55
N GLY A 55 -4.93 4.76 -17.78
CA GLY A 55 -4.04 3.64 -18.14
C GLY A 55 -4.60 2.29 -17.70
N LEU A 56 -3.75 1.44 -17.13
CA LEU A 56 -4.11 0.15 -16.55
C LEU A 56 -4.45 0.25 -15.03
N GLY A 57 -4.75 1.45 -14.54
CA GLY A 57 -4.96 1.74 -13.13
C GLY A 57 -5.96 0.79 -12.47
N ASN A 58 -7.12 0.54 -13.08
CA ASN A 58 -8.12 -0.38 -12.51
C ASN A 58 -7.57 -1.81 -12.36
N GLN A 59 -6.80 -2.32 -13.32
CA GLN A 59 -6.22 -3.67 -13.22
C GLN A 59 -5.14 -3.76 -12.13
N PHE A 60 -4.35 -2.69 -11.97
CA PHE A 60 -3.39 -2.58 -10.89
C PHE A 60 -4.10 -2.56 -9.54
N LEU A 61 -5.15 -1.75 -9.40
CA LEU A 61 -5.93 -1.62 -8.16
C LEU A 61 -6.65 -2.93 -7.82
N ASP A 62 -7.19 -3.65 -8.80
CA ASP A 62 -7.76 -4.99 -8.60
C ASP A 62 -6.71 -5.99 -8.10
N ALA A 63 -5.48 -5.94 -8.64
CA ALA A 63 -4.39 -6.80 -8.19
C ALA A 63 -3.94 -6.50 -6.75
N LEU A 64 -4.04 -5.23 -6.31
CA LEU A 64 -3.70 -4.82 -4.95
C LEU A 64 -4.66 -5.36 -3.90
N THR A 65 -5.92 -5.63 -4.25
CA THR A 65 -6.90 -6.16 -3.28
C THR A 65 -6.43 -7.50 -2.69
N ASP A 66 -5.77 -8.31 -3.50
CA ASP A 66 -5.27 -9.64 -3.13
C ASP A 66 -3.89 -9.60 -2.42
N ALA A 67 -3.18 -8.46 -2.45
CA ALA A 67 -1.82 -8.36 -1.89
C ALA A 67 -1.85 -8.00 -0.40
N ASP A 68 -1.00 -8.66 0.40
CA ASP A 68 -0.80 -8.34 1.82
C ASP A 68 0.19 -7.18 2.04
N ALA A 69 1.06 -6.91 1.05
CA ALA A 69 2.05 -5.83 1.08
C ALA A 69 2.46 -5.45 -0.34
N ILE A 70 3.05 -4.29 -0.50
CA ILE A 70 3.50 -3.74 -1.78
C ILE A 70 5.03 -3.63 -1.77
N LEU A 71 5.68 -4.11 -2.83
CA LEU A 71 7.07 -3.80 -3.11
C LEU A 71 7.11 -2.68 -4.15
N SER A 72 7.41 -1.46 -3.72
CA SER A 72 7.60 -0.32 -4.61
C SER A 72 9.06 -0.30 -5.07
N VAL A 73 9.29 -0.60 -6.34
CA VAL A 73 10.63 -0.63 -6.94
C VAL A 73 10.90 0.70 -7.61
N VAL A 74 11.72 1.53 -6.96
CA VAL A 74 12.07 2.88 -7.42
C VAL A 74 13.45 2.91 -8.08
N ASP A 75 13.61 3.74 -9.09
CA ASP A 75 14.88 3.97 -9.77
C ASP A 75 15.77 4.93 -8.96
N ALA A 76 16.60 4.38 -8.06
CA ALA A 76 17.52 5.18 -7.23
C ALA A 76 18.55 5.97 -8.04
N ALA A 77 18.83 5.58 -9.29
CA ALA A 77 19.71 6.32 -10.19
C ALA A 77 19.03 7.55 -10.79
N GLY A 78 17.68 7.62 -10.79
CA GLY A 78 16.93 8.72 -11.38
C GLY A 78 17.17 8.89 -12.86
N GLU A 79 17.35 7.78 -13.61
CA GLU A 79 17.54 7.77 -15.05
C GLU A 79 16.25 7.50 -15.84
N THR A 80 15.12 7.44 -15.13
CA THR A 80 13.79 7.24 -15.71
C THR A 80 12.84 8.28 -15.12
N ASN A 81 12.09 8.99 -15.97
CA ASN A 81 11.10 9.98 -15.52
C ASN A 81 9.74 9.33 -15.17
N ALA A 82 8.79 10.12 -14.68
CA ALA A 82 7.44 9.65 -14.28
C ALA A 82 6.66 8.96 -15.42
N GLU A 83 6.96 9.30 -16.67
CA GLU A 83 6.35 8.70 -17.86
C GLU A 83 7.04 7.38 -18.27
N GLY A 84 8.11 7.00 -17.57
CA GLY A 84 8.90 5.81 -17.88
C GLY A 84 9.90 6.01 -19.04
N GLU A 85 10.23 7.25 -19.40
CA GLU A 85 11.17 7.57 -20.47
C GLU A 85 12.59 7.70 -19.89
N PRO A 86 13.63 7.22 -20.61
CA PRO A 86 15.02 7.37 -20.18
C PRO A 86 15.43 8.84 -20.13
N VAL A 87 16.10 9.23 -19.06
CA VAL A 87 16.71 10.56 -18.86
C VAL A 87 18.18 10.38 -18.38
N GLU A 88 18.92 11.46 -18.26
CA GLU A 88 20.29 11.39 -17.72
C GLU A 88 20.25 11.01 -16.23
N VAL A 89 21.20 10.19 -15.77
CA VAL A 89 21.34 9.76 -14.37
C VAL A 89 21.31 10.97 -13.42
N GLY A 90 20.52 10.92 -12.38
CA GLY A 90 20.33 11.99 -11.40
C GLY A 90 19.37 13.10 -11.84
N THR A 91 18.69 12.96 -12.97
CA THR A 91 17.72 13.96 -13.43
C THR A 91 16.39 13.86 -12.69
N TYR A 92 15.91 12.64 -12.41
CA TYR A 92 14.66 12.43 -11.69
C TYR A 92 14.92 12.11 -10.22
N ASP A 93 14.08 12.66 -9.32
CA ASP A 93 14.21 12.42 -7.88
C ASP A 93 13.54 11.10 -7.49
N PRO A 94 14.28 10.10 -6.98
CA PRO A 94 13.67 8.83 -6.58
C PRO A 94 12.71 8.94 -5.39
N VAL A 95 12.79 10.01 -4.59
CA VAL A 95 11.82 10.26 -3.50
C VAL A 95 10.47 10.67 -4.09
N GLU A 96 10.45 11.50 -5.15
CA GLU A 96 9.20 11.85 -5.84
C GLU A 96 8.52 10.61 -6.45
N GLU A 97 9.30 9.63 -6.95
CA GLU A 97 8.78 8.36 -7.44
C GLU A 97 8.17 7.51 -6.32
N ALA A 98 8.80 7.48 -5.15
CA ALA A 98 8.30 6.75 -3.98
C ALA A 98 6.99 7.37 -3.46
N ASP A 99 6.96 8.68 -3.26
CA ASP A 99 5.81 9.44 -2.76
C ASP A 99 4.62 9.34 -3.72
N PHE A 100 4.88 9.27 -5.02
CA PHE A 100 3.85 9.13 -6.05
C PHE A 100 3.00 7.86 -5.85
N VAL A 101 3.63 6.70 -5.60
CA VAL A 101 2.91 5.43 -5.41
C VAL A 101 1.99 5.50 -4.19
N GLU A 102 2.48 6.07 -3.09
CA GLU A 102 1.67 6.24 -1.88
C GLU A 102 0.48 7.16 -2.12
N ALA A 103 0.73 8.32 -2.75
CA ALA A 103 -0.31 9.30 -3.03
C ALA A 103 -1.43 8.74 -3.92
N GLU A 104 -1.10 7.99 -4.97
CA GLU A 104 -2.09 7.37 -5.85
C GLU A 104 -2.98 6.37 -5.11
N LEU A 105 -2.41 5.56 -4.22
CA LEU A 105 -3.16 4.60 -3.41
C LEU A 105 -4.08 5.28 -2.40
N GLU A 106 -3.58 6.32 -1.74
CA GLU A 106 -4.35 7.11 -0.78
C GLU A 106 -5.53 7.81 -1.45
N GLN A 107 -5.29 8.44 -2.62
CA GLN A 107 -6.34 9.10 -3.39
C GLN A 107 -7.39 8.11 -3.90
N TRP A 108 -6.97 6.92 -4.33
CA TRP A 108 -7.91 5.89 -4.73
C TRP A 108 -8.81 5.45 -3.56
N LEU A 109 -8.21 5.17 -2.38
CA LEU A 109 -8.97 4.75 -1.21
C LEU A 109 -9.88 5.89 -0.70
N ALA A 110 -9.40 7.13 -0.70
CA ALA A 110 -10.19 8.31 -0.39
C ALA A 110 -11.38 8.47 -1.35
N GLY A 111 -11.19 8.18 -2.63
CA GLY A 111 -12.26 8.16 -3.63
C GLY A 111 -13.34 7.13 -3.31
N ILE A 112 -12.95 5.89 -2.94
CA ILE A 112 -13.89 4.85 -2.51
C ILE A 112 -14.71 5.32 -1.30
N ILE A 113 -14.06 5.94 -0.31
CA ILE A 113 -14.72 6.47 0.88
C ILE A 113 -15.68 7.59 0.48
N ALA A 114 -15.25 8.55 -0.33
CA ALA A 114 -16.05 9.68 -0.76
C ALA A 114 -17.30 9.26 -1.53
N ASP A 115 -17.17 8.35 -2.49
CA ASP A 115 -18.27 7.86 -3.31
C ASP A 115 -19.36 7.12 -2.51
N ASN A 116 -18.97 6.52 -1.38
CA ASN A 116 -19.88 5.76 -0.53
C ASN A 116 -20.32 6.53 0.73
N TRP A 117 -19.79 7.72 0.97
CA TRP A 117 -20.00 8.46 2.23
C TRP A 117 -21.46 8.83 2.50
N GLU A 118 -22.23 9.19 1.49
CA GLU A 118 -23.67 9.44 1.64
C GLU A 118 -24.42 8.24 2.20
N THR A 119 -23.95 7.03 1.89
CA THR A 119 -24.55 5.80 2.44
C THR A 119 -24.24 5.64 3.93
N VAL A 120 -23.02 5.98 4.38
CA VAL A 120 -22.64 6.00 5.79
C VAL A 120 -23.49 7.03 6.54
N VAL A 121 -23.58 8.26 6.03
CA VAL A 121 -24.43 9.34 6.61
C VAL A 121 -25.90 8.94 6.68
N ARG A 122 -26.43 8.22 5.69
CA ARG A 122 -27.80 7.72 5.72
C ARG A 122 -27.96 6.63 6.77
N LYS A 123 -27.03 5.69 6.88
CA LYS A 123 -27.03 4.62 7.88
C LYS A 123 -26.91 5.17 9.30
N SER A 124 -26.18 6.29 9.52
CA SER A 124 -25.96 6.88 10.84
C SER A 124 -27.22 7.41 11.52
N ARG A 125 -28.31 7.52 10.77
CA ARG A 125 -29.63 7.90 11.33
C ARG A 125 -30.35 6.75 12.05
N SER A 126 -29.82 5.53 11.94
CA SER A 126 -30.37 4.37 12.66
C SER A 126 -29.86 4.35 14.11
N PRO A 127 -30.71 3.98 15.09
CA PRO A 127 -30.27 3.80 16.48
C PRO A 127 -29.22 2.71 16.68
N ASP A 128 -29.18 1.74 15.78
CA ASP A 128 -28.26 0.59 15.82
C ASP A 128 -27.04 0.80 14.90
N PHE A 129 -26.73 2.07 14.55
CA PHE A 129 -25.60 2.38 13.67
C PHE A 129 -24.28 2.15 14.39
N ASP A 130 -23.40 1.41 13.72
CA ASP A 130 -22.01 1.20 14.10
C ASP A 130 -21.10 1.66 12.96
N ILE A 131 -20.25 2.66 13.22
CA ILE A 131 -19.37 3.24 12.22
C ILE A 131 -18.25 2.27 11.82
N ASP A 132 -17.74 1.46 12.78
CA ASP A 132 -16.70 0.46 12.53
C ASP A 132 -17.21 -0.58 11.53
N GLU A 133 -18.46 -1.04 11.72
CA GLU A 133 -19.12 -2.01 10.83
C GLU A 133 -19.36 -1.41 9.44
N ALA A 134 -19.91 -0.19 9.39
CA ALA A 134 -20.24 0.47 8.13
C ALA A 134 -19.00 0.75 7.26
N LEU A 135 -17.90 1.19 7.87
CA LEU A 135 -16.64 1.40 7.19
C LEU A 135 -15.95 0.09 6.80
N THR A 136 -16.01 -0.93 7.67
CA THR A 136 -15.46 -2.26 7.35
C THR A 136 -16.15 -2.86 6.14
N GLU A 137 -17.49 -2.80 6.06
CA GLU A 137 -18.26 -3.26 4.90
C GLU A 137 -17.81 -2.56 3.61
N MET A 138 -17.64 -1.23 3.67
CA MET A 138 -17.18 -0.42 2.55
C MET A 138 -15.77 -0.79 2.09
N LEU A 139 -14.85 -1.02 3.03
CA LEU A 139 -13.42 -1.19 2.77
C LEU A 139 -12.98 -2.66 2.67
N THR A 140 -13.92 -3.62 2.79
CA THR A 140 -13.62 -5.05 2.65
C THR A 140 -12.98 -5.38 1.30
N GLY A 141 -13.43 -4.73 0.22
CA GLY A 141 -12.83 -4.89 -1.11
C GLY A 141 -11.37 -4.46 -1.19
N PHE A 142 -10.92 -3.56 -0.31
CA PHE A 142 -9.52 -3.17 -0.17
C PHE A 142 -8.71 -4.13 0.72
N GLY A 143 -9.37 -5.05 1.40
CA GLY A 143 -8.76 -6.00 2.34
C GLY A 143 -8.72 -5.49 3.78
N ALA A 144 -9.36 -4.36 4.10
CA ALA A 144 -9.44 -3.87 5.46
C ALA A 144 -10.32 -4.78 6.34
N THR A 145 -9.82 -5.07 7.53
CA THR A 145 -10.55 -5.81 8.56
C THR A 145 -11.20 -4.86 9.57
N VAL A 146 -12.13 -5.36 10.37
CA VAL A 146 -12.71 -4.58 11.47
C VAL A 146 -11.65 -4.07 12.46
N TYR A 147 -10.55 -4.80 12.62
CA TYR A 147 -9.46 -4.39 13.51
C TYR A 147 -8.67 -3.22 12.95
N ASP A 148 -8.45 -3.20 11.63
CA ASP A 148 -7.76 -2.10 10.95
C ASP A 148 -8.58 -0.83 11.02
N VAL A 149 -9.87 -0.90 10.66
CA VAL A 149 -10.80 0.22 10.72
C VAL A 149 -10.93 0.76 12.14
N ALA A 150 -11.17 -0.10 13.13
CA ALA A 150 -11.28 0.31 14.52
C ALA A 150 -9.98 0.88 15.09
N ALA A 151 -8.81 0.43 14.63
CA ALA A 151 -7.52 1.01 15.00
C ALA A 151 -7.33 2.39 14.37
N SER A 152 -7.72 2.57 13.11
CA SER A 152 -7.68 3.86 12.40
C SER A 152 -8.59 4.90 13.04
N LEU A 153 -9.82 4.52 13.38
CA LEU A 153 -10.75 5.41 14.06
C LEU A 153 -10.31 5.85 15.47
N ARG A 154 -9.47 5.04 16.13
CA ARG A 154 -8.90 5.38 17.44
C ARG A 154 -7.61 6.19 17.36
N ALA A 155 -6.95 6.22 16.21
CA ALA A 155 -5.69 6.93 16.03
C ALA A 155 -5.87 8.45 15.96
N VAL A 156 -7.05 8.89 15.51
CA VAL A 156 -7.41 10.30 15.31
C VAL A 156 -8.77 10.57 15.96
N GLU A 157 -8.97 11.79 16.45
CA GLU A 157 -10.28 12.25 16.97
C GLU A 157 -11.16 12.70 15.81
N TYR A 158 -12.05 11.83 15.35
CA TYR A 158 -13.07 12.15 14.36
C TYR A 158 -14.36 12.66 15.02
N PRO A 159 -15.17 13.49 14.30
CA PRO A 159 -16.50 13.85 14.77
C PRO A 159 -17.38 12.60 15.00
N GLU A 160 -18.15 12.57 16.08
CA GLU A 160 -19.08 11.46 16.37
C GLU A 160 -20.17 11.31 15.28
N ASP A 161 -20.62 12.44 14.72
CA ASP A 161 -21.62 12.45 13.65
C ASP A 161 -20.94 12.42 12.28
N PRO A 162 -21.11 11.36 11.47
CA PRO A 162 -20.56 11.28 10.11
C PRO A 162 -20.95 12.45 9.19
N GLN A 163 -22.02 13.17 9.48
CA GLN A 163 -22.41 14.36 8.71
C GLN A 163 -21.41 15.52 8.88
N GLN A 164 -20.65 15.53 9.97
CA GLN A 164 -19.69 16.59 10.28
C GLN A 164 -18.29 16.32 9.74
N TRP A 165 -18.06 15.11 9.22
CA TRP A 165 -16.76 14.75 8.65
C TRP A 165 -16.46 15.56 7.39
N THR A 166 -15.31 16.17 7.37
CA THR A 166 -14.77 16.91 6.23
C THR A 166 -14.15 15.96 5.20
N ASP A 167 -13.75 16.49 4.06
CA ASP A 167 -12.97 15.76 3.07
C ASP A 167 -11.60 15.37 3.64
N ASP A 168 -11.01 16.24 4.48
CA ASP A 168 -9.73 16.00 5.13
C ASP A 168 -9.82 14.83 6.13
N ASP A 169 -10.89 14.75 6.93
CA ASP A 169 -11.12 13.63 7.86
C ASP A 169 -11.19 12.29 7.10
N ARG A 170 -11.87 12.27 5.96
CA ARG A 170 -11.98 11.07 5.12
C ARG A 170 -10.66 10.70 4.44
N ALA A 171 -9.89 11.70 4.03
CA ALA A 171 -8.55 11.48 3.46
C ALA A 171 -7.57 10.95 4.52
N GLU A 172 -7.63 11.46 5.74
CA GLU A 172 -6.82 10.97 6.86
C GLU A 172 -7.17 9.52 7.23
N LEU A 173 -8.48 9.19 7.27
CA LEU A 173 -8.91 7.80 7.45
C LEU A 173 -8.38 6.90 6.32
N ALA A 174 -8.44 7.35 5.07
CA ALA A 174 -7.93 6.59 3.93
C ALA A 174 -6.44 6.28 4.09
N ARG A 175 -5.64 7.28 4.47
CA ARG A 175 -4.20 7.13 4.70
C ARG A 175 -3.94 6.09 5.79
N ASP A 176 -4.52 6.24 6.96
CA ASP A 176 -4.26 5.35 8.11
C ASP A 176 -4.72 3.90 7.82
N VAL A 177 -5.87 3.72 7.16
CA VAL A 177 -6.32 2.39 6.73
C VAL A 177 -5.37 1.79 5.68
N ARG A 178 -4.88 2.56 4.70
CA ARG A 178 -3.91 2.10 3.71
C ARG A 178 -2.62 1.63 4.39
N GLU A 179 -2.06 2.42 5.30
CA GLU A 179 -0.83 2.07 6.02
C GLU A 179 -0.94 0.75 6.78
N ARG A 180 -2.10 0.50 7.42
CA ARG A 180 -2.35 -0.74 8.17
C ARG A 180 -2.56 -1.95 7.28
N THR A 181 -3.24 -1.77 6.16
CA THR A 181 -3.67 -2.89 5.30
C THR A 181 -2.70 -3.21 4.18
N LYS A 182 -1.99 -2.21 3.68
CA LYS A 182 -1.08 -2.32 2.53
C LYS A 182 0.27 -1.66 2.82
N PRO A 183 1.08 -2.23 3.73
CA PRO A 183 2.40 -1.70 4.00
C PRO A 183 3.24 -1.70 2.72
N ILE A 184 3.99 -0.62 2.49
CA ILE A 184 4.87 -0.45 1.35
C ILE A 184 6.30 -0.67 1.78
N VAL A 185 7.04 -1.49 1.04
CA VAL A 185 8.47 -1.67 1.19
C VAL A 185 9.16 -1.11 -0.04
N LEU A 186 9.97 -0.07 0.13
CA LEU A 186 10.75 0.51 -0.95
C LEU A 186 11.95 -0.38 -1.30
N VAL A 187 12.15 -0.57 -2.59
CA VAL A 187 13.29 -1.29 -3.17
C VAL A 187 14.06 -0.32 -4.06
N ALA A 188 15.20 0.17 -3.58
CA ALA A 188 16.09 1.04 -4.34
C ALA A 188 16.81 0.24 -5.43
N ASN A 189 16.23 0.23 -6.64
CA ASN A 189 16.84 -0.38 -7.81
C ASN A 189 17.95 0.51 -8.38
N LYS A 190 18.92 -0.07 -9.08
CA LYS A 190 20.08 0.63 -9.66
C LYS A 190 20.91 1.42 -8.64
N ALA A 191 20.93 0.96 -7.38
CA ALA A 191 21.66 1.61 -6.30
C ALA A 191 23.18 1.64 -6.53
N ASP A 192 23.69 0.76 -7.40
CA ASP A 192 25.10 0.66 -7.81
C ASP A 192 25.58 1.82 -8.70
N ILE A 193 24.67 2.50 -9.37
CA ILE A 193 24.96 3.66 -10.24
C ILE A 193 24.26 4.94 -9.76
N ALA A 194 23.55 4.86 -8.64
CA ALA A 194 22.81 6.00 -8.07
C ALA A 194 23.77 7.10 -7.62
N PRO A 195 23.41 8.39 -7.80
CA PRO A 195 24.15 9.51 -7.22
C PRO A 195 24.26 9.38 -5.69
N ASP A 196 25.38 9.88 -5.15
CA ASP A 196 25.61 9.90 -3.71
C ASP A 196 24.44 10.54 -2.94
N GLY A 197 23.95 9.86 -1.91
CA GLY A 197 22.87 10.34 -1.05
C GLY A 197 21.46 9.96 -1.49
N ASN A 198 21.20 9.53 -2.73
CA ASN A 198 19.83 9.15 -3.17
C ASN A 198 19.25 7.98 -2.34
N VAL A 199 20.06 6.95 -2.10
CA VAL A 199 19.63 5.80 -1.28
C VAL A 199 19.38 6.20 0.18
N ASP A 200 20.17 7.10 0.73
CA ASP A 200 19.97 7.59 2.10
C ASP A 200 18.71 8.46 2.20
N ARG A 201 18.46 9.32 1.20
CA ARG A 201 17.20 10.09 1.11
C ARG A 201 15.95 9.21 1.03
N LEU A 202 16.00 8.11 0.27
CA LEU A 202 14.91 7.13 0.25
C LEU A 202 14.67 6.47 1.62
N ARG A 203 15.72 6.27 2.42
CA ARG A 203 15.58 5.71 3.77
C ARG A 203 15.02 6.72 4.78
N GLU A 204 15.29 8.00 4.59
CA GLU A 204 14.84 9.07 5.49
C GLU A 204 13.40 9.50 5.21
N GLY A 205 12.93 9.30 3.97
CA GLY A 205 11.58 9.65 3.52
C GLY A 205 10.53 8.56 3.78
N THR A 206 10.95 7.42 4.35
CA THR A 206 10.09 6.31 4.80
C THR A 206 10.09 6.30 6.35
#